data_9d5f3f97f925007571d5cf815a5776d7
#
_entry.id   9d5f3f97f925007571d5cf815a5776d7
#
_cell.length_a   1.000
_cell.length_b   1.000
_cell.length_c   1.000
_cell.angle_alpha   90.00
_cell.angle_beta   90.00
_cell.angle_gamma   90.00
#
_symmetry.space_group_name_H-M   'P 1'
#
loop_
_entity.id
_entity.type
_entity.pdbx_description
1 polymer ?
#
loop_
_entity_poly.entity_id
_entity_poly.type
_entity_poly.pdbx_seq_one_letter_code
_entity_poly.pdbx_strand_id
1 'polypeptide(L)'
;MKKGTELKQHFHTCMPLFIALGDEIRLTIIEALTDEALTGRTKNNDVNKNQPDKNNDRQISLPAQSRPHGLNVREITERTSLLRPAVSHHLKILKTAGLIDVHREGTCNYYYLSIEDSTRKLMQLGHLLESVLSMDA
;
A
#
# COMPACT_ATOMS: atom_id res chain seq x y z
N MET A 1 -19.78 30.33 -0.69
CA MET A 1 -18.52 30.40 -1.42
C MET A 1 -17.36 29.67 -0.75
N LYS A 2 -17.42 29.48 0.57
CA LYS A 2 -16.43 28.68 1.29
C LYS A 2 -16.36 27.21 0.83
N LYS A 3 -17.51 26.59 0.50
CA LYS A 3 -17.57 25.20 0.04
C LYS A 3 -16.85 24.97 -1.29
N GLY A 4 -16.95 25.90 -2.24
CA GLY A 4 -16.25 25.78 -3.51
C GLY A 4 -14.74 25.88 -3.35
N THR A 5 -14.27 26.74 -2.47
CA THR A 5 -12.84 26.88 -2.16
C THR A 5 -12.31 25.67 -1.43
N GLU A 6 -13.05 25.17 -0.44
CA GLU A 6 -12.70 23.96 0.29
C GLU A 6 -12.63 22.74 -0.63
N LEU A 7 -13.60 22.57 -1.52
CA LEU A 7 -13.62 21.47 -2.49
C LEU A 7 -12.39 21.49 -3.39
N LYS A 8 -12.03 22.66 -3.93
CA LYS A 8 -10.82 22.83 -4.74
C LYS A 8 -9.56 22.48 -3.96
N GLN A 9 -9.48 22.91 -2.70
CA GLN A 9 -8.33 22.58 -1.83
C GLN A 9 -8.24 21.08 -1.59
N HIS A 10 -9.36 20.39 -1.36
CA HIS A 10 -9.37 18.95 -1.14
C HIS A 10 -9.00 18.17 -2.40
N PHE A 11 -9.38 18.62 -3.59
CA PHE A 11 -8.89 18.05 -4.83
C PHE A 11 -7.37 18.14 -4.92
N HIS A 12 -6.80 19.30 -4.62
CA HIS A 12 -5.35 19.48 -4.62
C HIS A 12 -4.66 18.64 -3.55
N THR A 13 -5.24 18.52 -2.36
CA THR A 13 -4.70 17.69 -1.27
C THR A 13 -4.69 16.22 -1.67
N CYS A 14 -5.69 15.76 -2.41
CA CYS A 14 -5.78 14.37 -2.86
C CYS A 14 -5.03 14.11 -4.18
N MET A 15 -4.53 15.13 -4.85
CA MET A 15 -3.87 14.97 -6.15
C MET A 15 -2.72 13.95 -6.13
N PRO A 16 -1.81 13.94 -5.15
CA PRO A 16 -0.77 12.92 -5.10
C PRO A 16 -1.33 11.49 -5.03
N LEU A 17 -2.47 11.31 -4.37
CA LEU A 17 -3.15 10.01 -4.29
C LEU A 17 -3.70 9.60 -5.66
N PHE A 18 -4.34 10.53 -6.37
CA PHE A 18 -4.88 10.27 -7.70
C PHE A 18 -3.78 9.93 -8.71
N ILE A 19 -2.67 10.65 -8.67
CA ILE A 19 -1.51 10.39 -9.54
C ILE A 19 -0.93 9.00 -9.25
N ALA A 20 -0.74 8.69 -7.98
CA ALA A 20 -0.17 7.40 -7.58
C ALA A 20 -1.09 6.23 -7.94
N LEU A 21 -2.39 6.37 -7.72
CA LEU A 21 -3.38 5.32 -8.00
C LEU A 21 -3.81 5.28 -9.47
N GLY A 22 -3.52 6.31 -10.24
CA GLY A 22 -3.85 6.39 -11.65
C GLY A 22 -2.97 5.58 -12.60
N ASP A 23 -2.18 4.67 -12.07
CA ASP A 23 -1.27 3.81 -12.83
C ASP A 23 -1.59 2.35 -12.52
N GLU A 24 -1.82 1.57 -13.57
CA GLU A 24 -2.24 0.16 -13.47
C GLU A 24 -1.20 -0.70 -12.73
N ILE A 25 0.08 -0.44 -12.95
CA ILE A 25 1.16 -1.17 -12.29
C ILE A 25 1.15 -0.89 -10.79
N ARG A 26 0.98 0.36 -10.41
CA ARG A 26 0.90 0.74 -8.99
C ARG A 26 -0.33 0.15 -8.32
N LEU A 27 -1.47 0.10 -9.01
CA LEU A 27 -2.65 -0.60 -8.49
C LEU A 27 -2.37 -2.08 -8.24
N THR A 28 -1.67 -2.75 -9.16
CA THR A 28 -1.27 -4.14 -8.98
C THR A 28 -0.43 -4.34 -7.71
N ILE A 29 0.49 -3.44 -7.44
CA ILE A 29 1.29 -3.47 -6.20
C ILE A 29 0.40 -3.25 -4.98
N ILE A 30 -0.49 -2.27 -5.01
CA ILE A 30 -1.45 -1.99 -3.92
C ILE A 30 -2.33 -3.21 -3.66
N GLU A 31 -2.81 -3.87 -4.70
CA GLU A 31 -3.61 -5.11 -4.58
C GLU A 31 -2.82 -6.23 -3.89
N ALA A 32 -1.56 -6.42 -4.27
CA ALA A 32 -0.69 -7.42 -3.64
C ALA A 32 -0.48 -7.12 -2.15
N LEU A 33 -0.25 -5.87 -1.79
CA LEU A 33 -0.10 -5.44 -0.40
C LEU A 33 -1.42 -5.54 0.38
N THR A 34 -2.55 -5.32 -0.28
CA THR A 34 -3.88 -5.49 0.30
C THR A 34 -4.14 -6.96 0.62
N ASP A 35 -3.85 -7.85 -0.31
CA ASP A 35 -4.01 -9.29 -0.12
C ASP A 35 -3.15 -9.79 1.05
N GLU A 36 -1.92 -9.30 1.16
CA GLU A 36 -1.05 -9.64 2.27
C GLU A 36 -1.60 -9.14 3.61
N ALA A 37 -2.09 -7.91 3.65
CA ALA A 37 -2.68 -7.35 4.86
C ALA A 37 -3.91 -8.13 5.33
N LEU A 38 -4.74 -8.60 4.41
CA LEU A 38 -5.94 -9.37 4.72
C LEU A 38 -5.62 -10.82 5.08
N THR A 39 -4.73 -11.48 4.34
CA THR A 39 -4.31 -12.86 4.61
C THR A 39 -3.40 -12.99 5.80
N GLY A 40 -2.59 -12.01 6.09
CA GLY A 40 -1.73 -11.99 7.28
C GLY A 40 -2.50 -12.05 8.58
N ARG A 41 -3.76 -11.61 8.58
CA ARG A 41 -4.67 -11.71 9.74
C ARG A 41 -5.26 -13.10 9.93
N THR A 42 -5.34 -13.89 8.87
CA THR A 42 -5.90 -15.24 8.90
C THR A 42 -4.85 -16.33 9.12
N LYS A 43 -3.61 -16.10 8.74
CA LYS A 43 -2.53 -17.10 8.86
C LYS A 43 -2.00 -17.34 10.27
N ASN A 44 -2.45 -16.58 11.23
CA ASN A 44 -2.10 -16.85 12.64
C ASN A 44 -2.75 -18.12 13.21
N ASN A 45 -3.63 -18.78 12.45
CA ASN A 45 -4.34 -19.98 12.88
C ASN A 45 -3.92 -21.27 12.18
N ASP A 46 -3.12 -21.20 11.11
CA ASP A 46 -2.66 -22.41 10.43
C ASP A 46 -1.15 -22.51 10.46
N VAL A 47 -0.66 -23.05 11.57
CA VAL A 47 0.71 -23.51 11.68
C VAL A 47 0.81 -24.85 10.97
N ASN A 48 1.08 -24.86 9.70
CA ASN A 48 1.60 -26.06 9.07
C ASN A 48 3.13 -25.93 8.94
N LYS A 49 3.79 -26.57 9.87
CA LYS A 49 5.22 -26.84 9.84
C LYS A 49 5.50 -27.78 8.69
N ASN A 50 6.33 -27.42 7.79
CA ASN A 50 7.28 -28.23 7.08
C ASN A 50 7.49 -27.73 5.66
N GLN A 51 8.50 -26.86 5.52
CA GLN A 51 9.49 -27.03 4.46
C GLN A 51 10.66 -26.06 4.70
N PRO A 52 11.87 -26.57 4.89
CA PRO A 52 13.04 -25.72 4.84
C PRO A 52 13.35 -25.43 3.39
N ASP A 53 13.12 -24.21 2.96
CA ASP A 53 13.61 -23.76 1.67
C ASP A 53 15.12 -23.70 1.69
N LYS A 54 15.72 -24.70 1.03
CA LYS A 54 17.13 -24.74 0.73
C LYS A 54 17.42 -23.84 -0.47
N ASN A 55 17.42 -22.55 -0.29
CA ASN A 55 18.09 -21.67 -1.22
C ASN A 55 18.81 -20.58 -0.44
N ASN A 56 20.09 -20.69 -0.54
CA ASN A 56 21.16 -20.02 0.14
C ASN A 56 21.30 -18.57 -0.37
N ASP A 57 20.29 -17.76 -0.15
CA ASP A 57 20.45 -16.32 -0.16
C ASP A 57 20.42 -15.85 1.29
N ARG A 58 21.51 -15.21 1.69
CA ARG A 58 21.77 -14.74 3.04
C ARG A 58 20.82 -13.62 3.47
N GLN A 59 19.53 -13.82 3.29
CA GLN A 59 18.52 -13.01 3.94
C GLN A 59 18.04 -13.83 5.13
N ILE A 60 18.40 -13.35 6.31
CA ILE A 60 17.89 -13.89 7.55
C ILE A 60 16.39 -13.64 7.55
N SER A 61 15.63 -14.63 7.10
CA SER A 61 14.18 -14.60 7.18
C SER A 61 13.82 -14.70 8.66
N LEU A 62 13.24 -13.63 9.18
CA LEU A 62 12.62 -13.69 10.50
C LEU A 62 11.54 -14.77 10.50
N PRO A 63 11.33 -15.47 11.62
CA PRO A 63 10.23 -16.42 11.74
C PRO A 63 8.91 -15.72 11.38
N ALA A 64 8.00 -16.46 10.74
CA ALA A 64 6.72 -15.92 10.28
C ALA A 64 5.90 -15.20 11.38
N GLN A 65 6.14 -15.52 12.63
CA GLN A 65 5.52 -14.90 13.80
C GLN A 65 6.11 -13.53 14.17
N SER A 66 7.32 -13.21 13.69
CA SER A 66 8.00 -11.95 13.95
C SER A 66 8.11 -11.07 12.71
N ARG A 67 7.54 -11.49 11.59
CA ARG A 67 7.50 -10.67 10.38
C ARG A 67 6.57 -9.49 10.57
N PRO A 68 7.02 -8.26 10.32
CA PRO A 68 6.09 -7.17 10.16
C PRO A 68 5.18 -7.49 8.98
N HIS A 69 3.92 -7.06 9.07
CA HIS A 69 2.98 -7.19 7.96
C HIS A 69 3.54 -6.42 6.76
N GLY A 70 3.76 -7.10 5.67
CA GLY A 70 4.27 -6.47 4.47
C GLY A 70 5.04 -7.43 3.59
N LEU A 71 5.44 -6.92 2.44
CA LEU A 71 6.20 -7.66 1.43
C LEU A 71 7.51 -6.94 1.14
N ASN A 72 8.58 -7.72 0.99
CA ASN A 72 9.83 -7.18 0.45
C ASN A 72 9.76 -7.08 -1.09
N VAL A 73 10.74 -6.42 -1.70
CA VAL A 73 10.75 -6.22 -3.16
C VAL A 73 10.71 -7.53 -3.93
N ARG A 74 11.42 -8.55 -3.46
CA ARG A 74 11.42 -9.88 -4.06
C ARG A 74 10.03 -10.50 -4.09
N GLU A 75 9.33 -10.46 -2.96
CA GLU A 75 7.97 -11.00 -2.85
C GLU A 75 6.98 -10.24 -3.73
N ILE A 76 7.11 -8.92 -3.82
CA ILE A 76 6.31 -8.09 -4.71
C ILE A 76 6.57 -8.45 -6.17
N THR A 77 7.85 -8.63 -6.54
CA THR A 77 8.24 -9.04 -7.89
C THR A 77 7.62 -10.39 -8.28
N GLU A 78 7.67 -11.34 -7.35
CA GLU A 78 7.11 -12.68 -7.56
C GLU A 78 5.58 -12.64 -7.75
N ARG A 79 4.89 -11.79 -6.99
CA ARG A 79 3.42 -11.69 -7.05
C ARG A 79 2.91 -10.87 -8.22
N THR A 80 3.69 -9.91 -8.69
CA THR A 80 3.26 -8.97 -9.72
C THR A 80 3.84 -9.27 -11.10
N SER A 81 4.83 -10.15 -11.18
CA SER A 81 5.60 -10.44 -12.40
C SER A 81 6.30 -9.22 -13.01
N LEU A 82 6.54 -8.20 -12.20
CA LEU A 82 7.23 -6.99 -12.60
C LEU A 82 8.74 -7.13 -12.42
N LEU A 83 9.50 -6.34 -13.16
CA LEU A 83 10.96 -6.26 -12.98
C LEU A 83 11.31 -5.47 -11.72
N ARG A 84 12.36 -5.90 -11.03
CA ARG A 84 12.79 -5.30 -9.76
C ARG A 84 13.01 -3.78 -9.82
N PRO A 85 13.68 -3.22 -10.85
CA PRO A 85 13.85 -1.77 -10.95
C PRO A 85 12.51 -1.02 -11.09
N ALA A 86 11.56 -1.60 -11.84
CA ALA A 86 10.23 -1.02 -11.98
C ALA A 86 9.47 -1.02 -10.65
N VAL A 87 9.52 -2.12 -9.91
CA VAL A 87 8.90 -2.23 -8.59
C VAL A 87 9.45 -1.15 -7.65
N SER A 88 10.78 -1.02 -7.57
CA SER A 88 11.41 -0.02 -6.69
C SER A 88 11.00 1.41 -7.04
N HIS A 89 10.88 1.73 -8.32
CA HIS A 89 10.42 3.04 -8.78
C HIS A 89 8.97 3.33 -8.35
N HIS A 90 8.08 2.37 -8.59
CA HIS A 90 6.66 2.51 -8.22
C HIS A 90 6.45 2.55 -6.71
N LEU A 91 7.21 1.79 -5.94
CA LEU A 91 7.15 1.82 -4.47
C LEU A 91 7.54 3.20 -3.93
N LYS A 92 8.53 3.85 -4.53
CA LYS A 92 8.93 5.21 -4.14
C LYS A 92 7.80 6.22 -4.35
N ILE A 93 7.10 6.13 -5.48
CA ILE A 93 5.96 6.99 -5.79
C ILE A 93 4.82 6.75 -4.80
N LEU A 94 4.48 5.50 -4.54
CA LEU A 94 3.43 5.13 -3.58
C LEU A 94 3.75 5.59 -2.15
N LYS A 95 5.00 5.45 -1.74
CA LYS A 95 5.44 5.91 -0.42
C LYS A 95 5.38 7.42 -0.29
N THR A 96 5.84 8.15 -1.29
CA THR A 96 5.79 9.62 -1.32
C THR A 96 4.36 10.13 -1.28
N ALA A 97 3.43 9.41 -1.92
CA ALA A 97 1.99 9.75 -1.90
C ALA A 97 1.31 9.42 -0.55
N GLY A 98 1.98 8.70 0.34
CA GLY A 98 1.42 8.35 1.64
C GLY A 98 0.47 7.17 1.63
N LEU A 99 0.56 6.28 0.63
CA LEU A 99 -0.28 5.09 0.50
C LEU A 99 0.34 3.84 1.13
N ILE A 100 1.66 3.79 1.16
CA ILE A 100 2.42 2.70 1.74
C ILE A 100 3.51 3.25 2.64
N ASP A 101 3.97 2.41 3.53
CA ASP A 101 5.14 2.70 4.35
C ASP A 101 6.08 1.50 4.32
N VAL A 102 7.25 1.67 4.87
CA VAL A 102 8.30 0.66 4.88
C VAL A 102 8.78 0.41 6.30
N HIS A 103 8.97 -0.85 6.64
CA HIS A 103 9.59 -1.28 7.87
C HIS A 103 10.87 -2.02 7.54
N ARG A 104 11.98 -1.59 8.12
CA ARG A 104 13.28 -2.23 7.92
C ARG A 104 13.56 -3.22 9.05
N GLU A 105 13.80 -4.48 8.66
CA GLU A 105 14.27 -5.52 9.55
C GLU A 105 15.62 -6.06 9.03
N GLY A 106 16.69 -5.78 9.76
CA GLY A 106 18.04 -6.11 9.32
C GLY A 106 18.40 -5.39 8.03
N THR A 107 18.61 -6.14 6.96
CA THR A 107 18.91 -5.61 5.61
C THR A 107 17.70 -5.62 4.69
N CYS A 108 16.53 -6.07 5.15
CA CYS A 108 15.32 -6.16 4.37
C CYS A 108 14.36 -5.02 4.67
N ASN A 109 13.77 -4.46 3.61
CA ASN A 109 12.67 -3.51 3.68
C ASN A 109 11.36 -4.23 3.36
N TYR A 110 10.39 -4.14 4.29
CA TYR A 110 9.05 -4.69 4.13
C TYR A 110 8.07 -3.56 3.90
N TYR A 111 7.38 -3.59 2.78
CA TYR A 111 6.39 -2.59 2.40
C TYR A 111 5.00 -3.04 2.79
N TYR A 112 4.21 -2.13 3.34
CA TYR A 112 2.85 -2.42 3.80
C TYR A 112 1.93 -1.23 3.53
N LEU A 113 0.63 -1.50 3.47
CA LEU A 113 -0.37 -0.45 3.32
C LEU A 113 -0.40 0.45 4.56
N SER A 114 -0.33 1.75 4.33
CA SER A 114 -0.45 2.77 5.36
C SER A 114 -1.46 3.81 4.89
N ILE A 115 -2.73 3.42 4.86
CA ILE A 115 -3.80 4.15 4.20
C ILE A 115 -4.70 4.97 5.14
N GLU A 116 -4.38 5.08 6.41
CA GLU A 116 -5.21 5.81 7.38
C GLU A 116 -5.37 7.28 6.99
N ASP A 117 -4.27 7.96 6.74
CA ASP A 117 -4.27 9.37 6.38
C ASP A 117 -4.87 9.60 4.99
N SER A 118 -4.48 8.79 4.01
CA SER A 118 -5.02 8.87 2.65
C SER A 118 -6.52 8.58 2.61
N THR A 119 -6.99 7.59 3.35
CA THR A 119 -8.42 7.28 3.47
C THR A 119 -9.18 8.47 4.06
N ARG A 120 -8.64 9.09 5.09
CA ARG A 120 -9.25 10.26 5.73
C ARG A 120 -9.38 11.43 4.75
N LYS A 121 -8.36 11.68 3.96
CA LYS A 121 -8.37 12.72 2.91
C LYS A 121 -9.42 12.43 1.84
N LEU A 122 -9.51 11.19 1.37
CA LEU A 122 -10.49 10.77 0.37
C LEU A 122 -11.92 10.86 0.92
N MET A 123 -12.13 10.48 2.16
CA MET A 123 -13.44 10.59 2.81
C MET A 123 -13.88 12.06 2.94
N GLN A 124 -12.98 12.96 3.30
CA GLN A 124 -13.26 14.39 3.37
C GLN A 124 -13.66 14.94 1.99
N LEU A 125 -12.95 14.54 0.95
CA LEU A 125 -13.32 14.90 -0.43
C LEU A 125 -14.69 14.35 -0.77
N GLY A 126 -14.99 13.09 -0.47
CA GLY A 126 -16.27 12.46 -0.71
C GLY A 126 -17.42 13.17 -0.01
N HIS A 127 -17.25 13.56 1.26
CA HIS A 127 -18.25 14.31 2.02
C HIS A 127 -18.53 15.68 1.42
N LEU A 128 -17.50 16.38 0.95
CA LEU A 128 -17.69 17.68 0.28
C LEU A 128 -18.42 17.53 -1.03
N LEU A 129 -18.09 16.51 -1.83
CA LEU A 129 -18.79 16.21 -3.08
C LEU A 129 -20.27 15.87 -2.82
N GLU A 130 -20.54 15.06 -1.83
CA GLU A 130 -21.90 14.73 -1.40
C GLU A 130 -22.69 15.99 -1.00
N SER A 131 -22.04 16.89 -0.26
CA SER A 131 -22.61 18.16 0.15
C SER A 131 -22.98 19.04 -1.06
N VAL A 132 -22.14 19.05 -2.10
CA VAL A 132 -22.42 19.78 -3.35
C VAL A 132 -23.60 19.16 -4.10
N LEU A 133 -23.67 17.84 -4.19
CA LEU A 133 -24.79 17.13 -4.81
C LEU A 133 -26.12 17.42 -4.11
N SER A 134 -26.12 17.52 -2.78
CA SER A 134 -27.32 17.82 -1.99
C SER A 134 -27.81 19.25 -2.18
N MET A 135 -26.97 20.16 -2.67
CA MET A 135 -27.36 21.56 -2.91
C MET A 135 -28.20 21.76 -4.17
N ASP A 136 -28.22 20.79 -5.09
CA ASP A 136 -28.96 20.85 -6.35
C ASP A 136 -30.39 20.28 -6.25
N ALA A 137 -30.82 19.92 -5.06
CA ALA A 137 -32.17 19.38 -4.84
C ALA A 137 -33.19 20.50 -4.65
#